data_3dfc7b28c9a2b48d9c440297b6aab9cf
#
_entry.id   3dfc7b28c9a2b48d9c440297b6aab9cf
#
_cell.length_a   1.000
_cell.length_b   1.000
_cell.length_c   1.000
_cell.angle_alpha   90.00
_cell.angle_beta   90.00
_cell.angle_gamma   90.00
#
_symmetry.space_group_name_H-M   'P 1'
#
loop_
_entity.id
_entity.type
_entity.pdbx_description
1 polymer ?
#
loop_
_entity_poly.entity_id
_entity_poly.type
_entity_poly.pdbx_seq_one_letter_code
_entity_poly.pdbx_strand_id
1 'polypeptide(L)'
;MGLIAMEREKDPNLLLLDAGDFSQGSPYFNYFRGRVEVDAMNRMGYDAATFGNHEFDNGLDTLAMLVRMARFPFVCANYDFTGTVLEGMVKPYVVINRAGLKIGVIGVGVSPDDLIAKENFGGIQYLEPLPVINMTAQILREDKHCDLVVVLSHLGTDSPNGVSDLKLAEQMRGVDIVIGGHTHHVFCGERVTDADGHEVVLSQMGKSGMRVGKITVRFAED
;
A
#
# COMPACT_ATOMS: atom_id res chain seq x y z
N MET A 1 -17.64 4.10 6.42
CA MET A 1 -18.50 3.36 5.47
C MET A 1 -19.40 4.30 4.66
N GLY A 2 -20.19 5.18 5.25
CA GLY A 2 -21.12 6.05 4.50
C GLY A 2 -20.45 6.92 3.43
N LEU A 3 -19.31 7.56 3.74
CA LEU A 3 -18.59 8.38 2.75
C LEU A 3 -18.14 7.56 1.52
N ILE A 4 -17.60 6.37 1.74
CA ILE A 4 -17.16 5.49 0.64
C ILE A 4 -18.34 5.06 -0.23
N ALA A 5 -19.48 4.70 0.39
CA ALA A 5 -20.69 4.37 -0.36
C ALA A 5 -21.17 5.54 -1.24
N MET A 6 -21.22 6.75 -0.67
CA MET A 6 -21.59 7.97 -1.41
C MET A 6 -20.64 8.26 -2.59
N GLU A 7 -19.33 8.04 -2.42
CA GLU A 7 -18.38 8.27 -3.51
C GLU A 7 -18.49 7.18 -4.59
N ARG A 8 -18.78 5.91 -4.21
CA ARG A 8 -19.05 4.84 -5.18
C ARG A 8 -20.34 5.04 -5.99
N GLU A 9 -21.35 5.67 -5.39
CA GLU A 9 -22.58 6.05 -6.13
C GLU A 9 -22.28 7.09 -7.22
N LYS A 10 -21.33 7.99 -6.98
CA LYS A 10 -20.92 9.02 -7.94
C LYS A 10 -19.96 8.44 -9.01
N ASP A 11 -19.11 7.52 -8.61
CA ASP A 11 -18.13 6.88 -9.48
C ASP A 11 -18.01 5.39 -9.13
N PRO A 12 -18.67 4.50 -9.88
CA PRO A 12 -18.60 3.06 -9.67
C PRO A 12 -17.21 2.47 -9.99
N ASN A 13 -16.34 3.24 -10.66
CA ASN A 13 -14.98 2.84 -11.01
C ASN A 13 -13.95 3.22 -9.94
N LEU A 14 -14.37 3.83 -8.84
CA LEU A 14 -13.51 4.21 -7.72
C LEU A 14 -12.71 3.00 -7.22
N LEU A 15 -11.40 3.17 -7.01
CA LEU A 15 -10.54 2.27 -6.27
C LEU A 15 -10.41 2.74 -4.83
N LEU A 16 -10.50 1.81 -3.88
CA LEU A 16 -10.26 2.05 -2.47
C LEU A 16 -9.01 1.28 -2.04
N LEU A 17 -7.97 2.01 -1.66
CA LEU A 17 -6.63 1.50 -1.38
C LEU A 17 -6.20 1.87 0.05
N ASP A 18 -5.32 1.06 0.64
CA ASP A 18 -4.78 1.28 1.99
C ASP A 18 -3.26 1.11 2.00
N ALA A 19 -2.58 2.01 2.70
CA ALA A 19 -1.11 2.04 2.79
C ALA A 19 -0.57 1.42 4.11
N GLY A 20 -1.32 0.53 4.76
CA GLY A 20 -0.90 -0.23 5.93
C GLY A 20 -1.20 0.45 7.27
N ASP A 21 -0.91 -0.27 8.36
CA ASP A 21 -1.23 0.08 9.75
C ASP A 21 -2.76 0.19 9.99
N PHE A 22 -3.54 -0.70 9.36
CA PHE A 22 -4.99 -0.71 9.52
C PHE A 22 -5.45 -1.34 10.85
N SER A 23 -4.61 -2.11 11.52
CA SER A 23 -5.06 -3.05 12.56
C SER A 23 -4.88 -2.56 14.00
N GLN A 24 -3.96 -1.63 14.29
CA GLN A 24 -3.57 -1.19 15.63
C GLN A 24 -4.25 0.13 16.04
N GLY A 25 -4.30 0.40 17.35
CA GLY A 25 -4.72 1.71 17.90
C GLY A 25 -6.14 1.73 18.45
N SER A 26 -6.84 0.61 18.54
CA SER A 26 -8.16 0.52 19.13
C SER A 26 -8.29 -0.60 20.19
N PRO A 27 -9.25 -0.52 21.14
CA PRO A 27 -9.56 -1.67 22.02
C PRO A 27 -9.96 -2.93 21.24
N TYR A 28 -10.53 -2.80 20.06
CA TYR A 28 -10.87 -3.95 19.20
C TYR A 28 -9.63 -4.74 18.78
N PHE A 29 -8.53 -4.05 18.45
CA PHE A 29 -7.27 -4.71 18.15
C PHE A 29 -6.79 -5.63 19.28
N ASN A 30 -6.87 -5.20 20.55
CA ASN A 30 -6.44 -5.98 21.70
C ASN A 30 -7.24 -7.29 21.86
N TYR A 31 -8.53 -7.28 21.53
CA TYR A 31 -9.40 -8.45 21.66
C TYR A 31 -9.49 -9.28 20.39
N PHE A 32 -9.51 -8.63 19.20
CA PHE A 32 -9.83 -9.27 17.93
C PHE A 32 -8.65 -9.33 16.96
N ARG A 33 -7.51 -8.73 17.31
CA ARG A 33 -6.23 -8.82 16.59
C ARG A 33 -6.35 -8.55 15.09
N GLY A 34 -7.06 -7.46 14.72
CA GLY A 34 -7.24 -7.02 13.35
C GLY A 34 -8.43 -7.62 12.60
N ARG A 35 -9.18 -8.58 13.19
CA ARG A 35 -10.33 -9.21 12.51
C ARG A 35 -11.47 -8.23 12.22
N VAL A 36 -11.74 -7.33 13.15
CA VAL A 36 -12.80 -6.32 13.00
C VAL A 36 -12.46 -5.34 11.90
N GLU A 37 -11.20 -4.95 11.84
CA GLU A 37 -10.66 -4.04 10.83
C GLU A 37 -10.74 -4.67 9.44
N VAL A 38 -10.28 -5.91 9.25
CA VAL A 38 -10.39 -6.61 7.96
C VAL A 38 -11.85 -6.87 7.56
N ASP A 39 -12.75 -7.20 8.51
CA ASP A 39 -14.18 -7.33 8.19
C ASP A 39 -14.77 -5.99 7.72
N ALA A 40 -14.39 -4.88 8.37
CA ALA A 40 -14.80 -3.55 7.94
C ALA A 40 -14.24 -3.19 6.55
N MET A 41 -12.97 -3.49 6.27
CA MET A 41 -12.35 -3.29 4.95
C MET A 41 -13.06 -4.12 3.87
N ASN A 42 -13.38 -5.38 4.16
CA ASN A 42 -14.16 -6.24 3.26
C ASN A 42 -15.55 -5.65 2.94
N ARG A 43 -16.23 -5.12 3.94
CA ARG A 43 -17.55 -4.47 3.77
C ARG A 43 -17.47 -3.15 3.02
N MET A 44 -16.38 -2.41 3.17
CA MET A 44 -16.13 -1.17 2.43
C MET A 44 -15.70 -1.45 0.98
N GLY A 45 -15.30 -2.68 0.66
CA GLY A 45 -14.87 -3.08 -0.66
C GLY A 45 -13.51 -2.50 -1.03
N TYR A 46 -12.50 -2.68 -0.16
CA TYR A 46 -11.14 -2.36 -0.53
C TYR A 46 -10.69 -3.15 -1.75
N ASP A 47 -9.88 -2.54 -2.60
CA ASP A 47 -9.37 -3.13 -3.84
C ASP A 47 -7.95 -3.67 -3.70
N ALA A 48 -7.13 -3.07 -2.83
CA ALA A 48 -5.82 -3.57 -2.41
C ALA A 48 -5.35 -2.87 -1.13
N ALA A 49 -4.43 -3.51 -0.40
CA ALA A 49 -3.72 -2.93 0.74
C ALA A 49 -2.26 -3.41 0.78
N THR A 50 -1.39 -2.65 1.45
CA THR A 50 -0.06 -3.10 1.84
C THR A 50 0.03 -3.31 3.36
N PHE A 51 1.21 -3.66 3.86
CA PHE A 51 1.47 -3.81 5.29
C PHE A 51 2.23 -2.61 5.83
N GLY A 52 1.85 -2.17 7.04
CA GLY A 52 2.69 -1.38 7.89
C GLY A 52 3.45 -2.24 8.91
N ASN A 53 4.06 -1.60 9.89
CA ASN A 53 4.76 -2.32 10.96
C ASN A 53 3.79 -2.96 11.96
N HIS A 54 2.63 -2.36 12.20
CA HIS A 54 1.66 -2.84 13.19
C HIS A 54 0.87 -4.08 12.76
N GLU A 55 0.85 -4.44 11.49
CA GLU A 55 0.28 -5.71 11.05
C GLU A 55 1.04 -6.92 11.60
N PHE A 56 2.31 -6.73 11.99
CA PHE A 56 3.17 -7.78 12.57
C PHE A 56 3.07 -7.89 14.11
N ASP A 57 2.39 -6.98 14.80
CA ASP A 57 2.34 -6.91 16.28
C ASP A 57 1.86 -8.22 16.93
N ASN A 58 1.01 -8.98 16.27
CA ASN A 58 0.49 -10.27 16.77
C ASN A 58 1.12 -11.50 16.09
N GLY A 59 2.26 -11.33 15.41
CA GLY A 59 3.02 -12.38 14.75
C GLY A 59 2.43 -12.87 13.42
N LEU A 60 3.23 -13.67 12.70
CA LEU A 60 2.94 -14.08 11.33
C LEU A 60 1.71 -14.98 11.19
N ASP A 61 1.42 -15.84 12.15
CA ASP A 61 0.23 -16.70 12.11
C ASP A 61 -1.07 -15.88 12.14
N THR A 62 -1.09 -14.83 12.98
CA THR A 62 -2.22 -13.90 13.03
C THR A 62 -2.33 -13.13 11.73
N LEU A 63 -1.22 -12.63 11.20
CA LEU A 63 -1.21 -11.91 9.92
C LEU A 63 -1.70 -12.82 8.78
N ALA A 64 -1.22 -14.07 8.72
CA ALA A 64 -1.67 -15.03 7.70
C ALA A 64 -3.19 -15.32 7.81
N MET A 65 -3.73 -15.36 9.02
CA MET A 65 -5.18 -15.46 9.21
C MET A 65 -5.91 -14.23 8.66
N LEU A 66 -5.42 -13.03 8.92
CA LEU A 66 -6.02 -11.78 8.40
C LEU A 66 -5.96 -11.73 6.86
N VAL A 67 -4.84 -12.11 6.26
CA VAL A 67 -4.68 -12.18 4.80
C VAL A 67 -5.68 -13.16 4.18
N ARG A 68 -5.90 -14.34 4.79
CA ARG A 68 -6.92 -15.31 4.32
C ARG A 68 -8.34 -14.81 4.47
N MET A 69 -8.61 -13.95 5.44
CA MET A 69 -9.93 -13.38 5.71
C MET A 69 -10.26 -12.22 4.76
N ALA A 70 -9.26 -11.53 4.26
CA ALA A 70 -9.41 -10.42 3.32
C ALA A 70 -9.99 -10.87 1.99
N ARG A 71 -10.91 -10.08 1.43
CA ARG A 71 -11.51 -10.28 0.09
C ARG A 71 -10.82 -9.44 -0.98
N PHE A 72 -9.71 -8.82 -0.63
CA PHE A 72 -8.85 -8.01 -1.48
C PHE A 72 -7.40 -8.49 -1.30
N PRO A 73 -6.52 -8.30 -2.28
CA PRO A 73 -5.12 -8.68 -2.16
C PRO A 73 -4.36 -7.77 -1.22
N PHE A 74 -3.49 -8.36 -0.40
CA PHE A 74 -2.36 -7.66 0.17
C PHE A 74 -1.18 -7.75 -0.78
N VAL A 75 -0.49 -6.64 -0.97
CA VAL A 75 0.68 -6.53 -1.83
C VAL A 75 1.88 -6.00 -1.04
N CYS A 76 3.05 -6.62 -1.22
CA CYS A 76 4.30 -6.13 -0.64
C CYS A 76 5.47 -6.66 -1.49
N ALA A 77 6.22 -5.78 -2.12
CA ALA A 77 7.27 -6.14 -3.04
C ALA A 77 8.65 -6.25 -2.37
N ASN A 78 8.85 -5.58 -1.24
CA ASN A 78 10.13 -5.52 -0.55
C ASN A 78 10.24 -6.43 0.68
N TYR A 79 9.28 -7.34 0.87
CA TYR A 79 9.35 -8.42 1.85
C TYR A 79 9.32 -9.77 1.12
N ASP A 80 10.38 -10.55 1.26
CA ASP A 80 10.39 -11.94 0.78
C ASP A 80 9.86 -12.86 1.88
N PHE A 81 8.69 -13.42 1.64
CA PHE A 81 7.97 -14.30 2.55
C PHE A 81 8.33 -15.80 2.37
N THR A 82 9.31 -16.13 1.53
CA THR A 82 9.71 -17.52 1.27
C THR A 82 10.08 -18.25 2.58
N GLY A 83 9.54 -19.43 2.76
CA GLY A 83 9.74 -20.25 3.98
C GLY A 83 8.91 -19.81 5.18
N THR A 84 8.02 -18.82 5.04
CA THR A 84 7.09 -18.41 6.11
C THR A 84 5.67 -18.89 5.87
N VAL A 85 4.79 -18.72 6.87
CA VAL A 85 3.35 -19.03 6.73
C VAL A 85 2.61 -18.11 5.74
N LEU A 86 3.25 -17.05 5.28
CA LEU A 86 2.74 -16.10 4.29
C LEU A 86 3.21 -16.39 2.86
N GLU A 87 4.07 -17.40 2.67
CA GLU A 87 4.57 -17.77 1.35
C GLU A 87 3.44 -18.01 0.35
N GLY A 88 3.53 -17.35 -0.81
CA GLY A 88 2.54 -17.41 -1.89
C GLY A 88 1.21 -16.70 -1.63
N MET A 89 0.98 -16.18 -0.42
CA MET A 89 -0.25 -15.46 -0.06
C MET A 89 -0.17 -13.96 -0.39
N VAL A 90 1.02 -13.39 -0.31
CA VAL A 90 1.29 -11.98 -0.60
C VAL A 90 2.06 -11.87 -1.89
N LYS A 91 1.66 -10.96 -2.76
CA LYS A 91 2.30 -10.74 -4.06
C LYS A 91 3.00 -9.37 -4.07
N PRO A 92 4.02 -9.17 -4.90
CA PRO A 92 4.69 -7.88 -5.01
C PRO A 92 3.75 -6.79 -5.55
N TYR A 93 2.80 -7.15 -6.39
CA TYR A 93 1.83 -6.25 -7.01
C TYR A 93 0.54 -6.96 -7.38
N VAL A 94 -0.47 -6.17 -7.71
CA VAL A 94 -1.70 -6.62 -8.38
C VAL A 94 -2.01 -5.71 -9.58
N VAL A 95 -2.63 -6.27 -10.62
CA VAL A 95 -3.19 -5.50 -11.75
C VAL A 95 -4.71 -5.50 -11.62
N ILE A 96 -5.29 -4.33 -11.51
CA ILE A 96 -6.73 -4.11 -11.39
C ILE A 96 -7.24 -3.51 -12.69
N ASN A 97 -8.23 -4.16 -13.31
CA ASN A 97 -8.92 -3.60 -14.47
C ASN A 97 -10.10 -2.75 -14.02
N ARG A 98 -10.12 -1.48 -14.43
CA ARG A 98 -11.19 -0.56 -14.05
C ARG A 98 -11.47 0.42 -15.20
N ALA A 99 -12.72 0.54 -15.62
CA ALA A 99 -13.12 1.42 -16.74
C ALA A 99 -12.32 1.22 -18.05
N GLY A 100 -11.90 -0.02 -18.34
CA GLY A 100 -11.05 -0.31 -19.51
C GLY A 100 -9.56 -0.08 -19.31
N LEU A 101 -9.15 0.50 -18.20
CA LEU A 101 -7.75 0.78 -17.85
C LEU A 101 -7.16 -0.34 -17.00
N LYS A 102 -5.86 -0.60 -17.17
CA LYS A 102 -5.06 -1.48 -16.32
C LYS A 102 -4.29 -0.67 -15.30
N ILE A 103 -4.55 -0.90 -14.03
CA ILE A 103 -3.93 -0.18 -12.93
C ILE A 103 -3.04 -1.15 -12.15
N GLY A 104 -1.73 -0.93 -12.20
CA GLY A 104 -0.76 -1.67 -11.41
C GLY A 104 -0.66 -1.08 -10.01
N VAL A 105 -0.78 -1.92 -8.97
CA VAL A 105 -0.64 -1.49 -7.58
C VAL A 105 0.49 -2.28 -6.94
N ILE A 106 1.54 -1.59 -6.51
CA ILE A 106 2.73 -2.12 -5.83
C ILE A 106 2.58 -1.82 -4.34
N GLY A 107 3.01 -2.71 -3.45
CA GLY A 107 3.12 -2.42 -2.02
C GLY A 107 4.57 -2.38 -1.56
N VAL A 108 4.90 -1.53 -0.60
CA VAL A 108 6.19 -1.54 0.09
C VAL A 108 6.02 -1.20 1.58
N GLY A 109 6.76 -1.92 2.43
CA GLY A 109 6.77 -1.74 3.88
C GLY A 109 8.09 -1.20 4.40
N VAL A 110 8.09 -0.70 5.65
CA VAL A 110 9.27 -0.16 6.35
C VAL A 110 10.34 -1.24 6.59
N SER A 111 11.58 -0.81 6.84
CA SER A 111 12.56 -1.70 7.46
C SER A 111 12.02 -2.22 8.81
N PRO A 112 12.13 -3.52 9.10
CA PRO A 112 11.69 -4.07 10.37
C PRO A 112 12.56 -3.61 11.55
N ASP A 113 13.78 -3.11 11.28
CA ASP A 113 14.73 -2.73 12.31
C ASP A 113 14.15 -1.66 13.23
N ASP A 114 14.16 -1.95 14.53
CA ASP A 114 13.64 -1.10 15.61
C ASP A 114 12.13 -0.81 15.60
N LEU A 115 11.38 -1.32 14.60
CA LEU A 115 9.95 -1.09 14.44
C LEU A 115 9.11 -2.35 14.64
N ILE A 116 9.66 -3.53 14.34
CA ILE A 116 8.95 -4.80 14.43
C ILE A 116 9.78 -5.74 15.33
N ALA A 117 9.13 -6.34 16.31
CA ALA A 117 9.79 -7.34 17.16
C ALA A 117 10.33 -8.49 16.29
N LYS A 118 11.59 -8.88 16.52
CA LYS A 118 12.28 -9.89 15.68
C LYS A 118 11.53 -11.21 15.60
N GLU A 119 10.92 -11.64 16.69
CA GLU A 119 10.09 -12.84 16.76
C GLU A 119 8.84 -12.74 15.89
N ASN A 120 8.31 -11.54 15.66
CA ASN A 120 7.11 -11.30 14.87
C ASN A 120 7.40 -11.12 13.37
N PHE A 121 8.67 -10.93 13.00
CA PHE A 121 9.12 -10.80 11.60
C PHE A 121 10.03 -11.96 11.17
N GLY A 122 10.18 -12.97 12.01
CA GLY A 122 11.13 -14.08 11.79
C GLY A 122 10.92 -14.80 10.47
N GLY A 123 12.03 -14.96 9.71
CA GLY A 123 12.05 -15.66 8.43
C GLY A 123 11.77 -14.78 7.20
N ILE A 124 11.25 -13.57 7.36
CA ILE A 124 11.06 -12.63 6.25
C ILE A 124 12.39 -11.92 5.95
N GLN A 125 12.74 -11.82 4.66
CA GLN A 125 13.87 -11.01 4.21
C GLN A 125 13.36 -9.64 3.78
N TYR A 126 13.97 -8.59 4.33
CA TYR A 126 13.75 -7.22 3.88
C TYR A 126 14.64 -6.91 2.68
N LEU A 127 14.07 -6.30 1.67
CA LEU A 127 14.75 -5.83 0.47
C LEU A 127 14.66 -4.30 0.41
N GLU A 128 15.70 -3.66 -0.14
CA GLU A 128 15.69 -2.22 -0.35
C GLU A 128 14.53 -1.81 -1.29
N PRO A 129 13.69 -0.83 -0.89
CA PRO A 129 12.45 -0.56 -1.62
C PRO A 129 12.66 0.01 -3.02
N LEU A 130 13.62 0.92 -3.24
CA LEU A 130 13.77 1.60 -4.53
C LEU A 130 14.08 0.66 -5.70
N PRO A 131 15.07 -0.24 -5.62
CA PRO A 131 15.32 -1.19 -6.71
C PRO A 131 14.10 -2.07 -7.01
N VAL A 132 13.40 -2.49 -5.96
CA VAL A 132 12.23 -3.38 -6.09
C VAL A 132 11.05 -2.63 -6.71
N ILE A 133 10.80 -1.38 -6.31
CA ILE A 133 9.77 -0.53 -6.92
C ILE A 133 10.06 -0.36 -8.41
N ASN A 134 11.27 0.07 -8.78
CA ASN A 134 11.62 0.34 -10.18
C ASN A 134 11.52 -0.92 -11.05
N MET A 135 12.01 -2.06 -10.56
CA MET A 135 11.89 -3.34 -11.28
C MET A 135 10.41 -3.75 -11.45
N THR A 136 9.61 -3.61 -10.40
CA THR A 136 8.19 -3.99 -10.45
C THR A 136 7.40 -3.03 -11.34
N ALA A 137 7.67 -1.73 -11.28
CA ALA A 137 7.05 -0.74 -12.16
C ALA A 137 7.40 -1.00 -13.64
N GLN A 138 8.65 -1.37 -13.94
CA GLN A 138 9.05 -1.78 -15.28
C GLN A 138 8.21 -2.97 -15.79
N ILE A 139 8.07 -4.03 -14.98
CA ILE A 139 7.22 -5.19 -15.32
C ILE A 139 5.78 -4.75 -15.58
N LEU A 140 5.24 -3.85 -14.74
CA LEU A 140 3.87 -3.36 -14.90
C LEU A 140 3.69 -2.56 -16.20
N ARG A 141 4.67 -1.73 -16.57
CA ARG A 141 4.62 -0.94 -17.81
C ARG A 141 4.87 -1.79 -19.05
N GLU A 142 5.96 -2.55 -19.08
CA GLU A 142 6.42 -3.23 -20.28
C GLU A 142 5.71 -4.56 -20.54
N ASP A 143 5.52 -5.41 -19.50
CA ASP A 143 4.95 -6.75 -19.66
C ASP A 143 3.42 -6.76 -19.46
N LYS A 144 2.91 -5.98 -18.50
CA LYS A 144 1.48 -5.93 -18.18
C LYS A 144 0.72 -4.85 -18.94
N HIS A 145 1.44 -3.86 -19.47
CA HIS A 145 0.89 -2.70 -20.19
C HIS A 145 -0.12 -1.95 -19.32
N CYS A 146 0.31 -1.61 -18.09
CA CYS A 146 -0.50 -0.82 -17.19
C CYS A 146 -0.53 0.65 -17.60
N ASP A 147 -1.74 1.22 -17.63
CA ASP A 147 -1.98 2.63 -17.94
C ASP A 147 -1.62 3.55 -16.75
N LEU A 148 -1.76 3.02 -15.52
CA LEU A 148 -1.44 3.71 -14.27
C LEU A 148 -0.68 2.77 -13.34
N VAL A 149 0.36 3.28 -12.66
CA VAL A 149 1.11 2.56 -11.63
C VAL A 149 1.05 3.34 -10.31
N VAL A 150 0.52 2.67 -9.30
CA VAL A 150 0.34 3.21 -7.95
C VAL A 150 1.23 2.44 -6.98
N VAL A 151 1.96 3.14 -6.12
CA VAL A 151 2.69 2.56 -4.99
C VAL A 151 1.92 2.84 -3.70
N LEU A 152 1.59 1.78 -2.97
CA LEU A 152 1.13 1.84 -1.59
C LEU A 152 2.36 1.75 -0.71
N SER A 153 2.73 2.85 -0.08
CA SER A 153 3.97 2.95 0.69
C SER A 153 3.71 3.09 2.17
N HIS A 154 4.32 2.23 2.97
CA HIS A 154 4.38 2.42 4.42
C HIS A 154 5.76 2.88 4.89
N LEU A 155 6.54 3.57 4.05
CA LEU A 155 7.90 4.04 4.38
C LEU A 155 7.90 5.36 5.16
N GLY A 156 6.84 6.14 5.00
CA GLY A 156 6.72 7.49 5.58
C GLY A 156 7.27 8.59 4.69
N THR A 157 6.73 9.79 4.89
CA THR A 157 7.04 10.95 4.04
C THR A 157 8.46 11.45 4.23
N ASP A 158 8.91 11.52 5.49
CA ASP A 158 10.23 12.00 5.90
C ASP A 158 10.77 11.09 7.01
N SER A 159 11.49 10.08 6.66
CA SER A 159 12.14 9.20 7.63
C SER A 159 13.50 9.76 8.04
N PRO A 160 13.81 9.81 9.36
CA PRO A 160 15.14 10.19 9.85
C PRO A 160 16.24 9.24 9.32
N ASN A 161 15.90 8.00 9.03
CA ASN A 161 16.81 6.95 8.54
C ASN A 161 17.11 7.03 7.03
N GLY A 162 16.68 8.08 6.35
CA GLY A 162 17.07 8.37 4.97
C GLY A 162 16.15 7.83 3.88
N VAL A 163 15.38 6.77 4.14
CA VAL A 163 14.41 6.21 3.20
C VAL A 163 13.05 6.87 3.46
N SER A 164 12.52 7.59 2.49
CA SER A 164 11.22 8.27 2.62
C SER A 164 10.54 8.39 1.26
N ASP A 165 9.22 8.50 1.27
CA ASP A 165 8.42 8.59 0.05
C ASP A 165 8.88 9.73 -0.86
N LEU A 166 9.16 10.91 -0.30
CA LEU A 166 9.63 12.07 -1.06
C LEU A 166 10.97 11.81 -1.75
N LYS A 167 11.96 11.30 -1.00
CA LYS A 167 13.30 11.03 -1.56
C LYS A 167 13.30 9.87 -2.57
N LEU A 168 12.43 8.88 -2.36
CA LEU A 168 12.31 7.78 -3.29
C LEU A 168 11.60 8.21 -4.57
N ALA A 169 10.57 9.04 -4.48
CA ALA A 169 9.84 9.54 -5.65
C ALA A 169 10.76 10.23 -6.66
N GLU A 170 11.76 10.99 -6.20
CA GLU A 170 12.77 11.61 -7.08
C GLU A 170 13.62 10.60 -7.86
N GLN A 171 13.68 9.36 -7.40
CA GLN A 171 14.50 8.29 -7.96
C GLN A 171 13.68 7.15 -8.57
N MET A 172 12.37 7.18 -8.40
CA MET A 172 11.45 6.21 -9.00
C MET A 172 11.43 6.32 -10.52
N ARG A 173 10.98 5.25 -11.17
CA ARG A 173 10.75 5.18 -12.62
C ARG A 173 9.44 4.47 -12.89
N GLY A 174 8.65 5.05 -13.79
CA GLY A 174 7.41 4.44 -14.25
C GLY A 174 6.28 4.41 -13.20
N VAL A 175 6.37 5.16 -12.11
CA VAL A 175 5.35 5.32 -11.07
C VAL A 175 4.63 6.65 -11.27
N ASP A 176 3.30 6.67 -11.13
CA ASP A 176 2.50 7.90 -11.27
C ASP A 176 2.04 8.44 -9.91
N ILE A 177 1.71 7.54 -8.97
CA ILE A 177 1.10 7.91 -7.69
C ILE A 177 1.76 7.13 -6.55
N VAL A 178 2.04 7.82 -5.45
CA VAL A 178 2.41 7.22 -4.17
C VAL A 178 1.36 7.58 -3.12
N ILE A 179 0.72 6.55 -2.55
CA ILE A 179 -0.17 6.68 -1.40
C ILE A 179 0.63 6.24 -0.17
N GLY A 180 0.97 7.20 0.67
CA GLY A 180 1.85 7.01 1.82
C GLY A 180 1.12 6.72 3.13
N GLY A 181 1.86 6.16 4.09
CA GLY A 181 1.45 5.88 5.46
C GLY A 181 2.54 6.21 6.48
N HIS A 182 2.55 5.53 7.63
CA HIS A 182 3.56 5.50 8.68
C HIS A 182 3.72 6.81 9.48
N THR A 183 4.12 7.91 8.86
CA THR A 183 4.42 9.18 9.56
C THR A 183 3.19 9.99 9.96
N HIS A 184 1.98 9.53 9.63
CA HIS A 184 0.70 10.16 9.97
C HIS A 184 0.56 11.60 9.46
N HIS A 185 1.31 12.01 8.44
CA HIS A 185 1.19 13.32 7.83
C HIS A 185 -0.14 13.48 7.08
N VAL A 186 -0.53 14.72 6.86
CA VAL A 186 -1.75 15.05 6.10
C VAL A 186 -1.37 16.01 5.00
N PHE A 187 -1.29 15.49 3.80
CA PHE A 187 -1.11 16.29 2.56
C PHE A 187 -1.75 15.55 1.39
N CYS A 188 -2.11 16.26 0.36
CA CYS A 188 -2.80 15.70 -0.79
C CYS A 188 -2.29 16.32 -2.08
N GLY A 189 -1.73 15.48 -2.96
CA GLY A 189 -1.32 15.87 -4.30
C GLY A 189 -0.02 16.67 -4.34
N GLU A 190 0.93 16.40 -3.45
CA GLU A 190 2.29 16.90 -3.58
C GLU A 190 2.94 16.28 -4.83
N ARG A 191 3.68 17.08 -5.58
CA ARG A 191 4.23 16.68 -6.86
C ARG A 191 5.74 16.71 -6.83
N VAL A 192 6.34 15.60 -7.24
CA VAL A 192 7.78 15.40 -7.31
C VAL A 192 8.14 14.97 -8.72
N THR A 193 9.24 15.50 -9.27
CA THR A 193 9.78 15.03 -10.54
C THR A 193 10.64 13.80 -10.32
N ASP A 194 10.34 12.72 -11.01
CA ASP A 194 11.06 11.45 -10.92
C ASP A 194 12.37 11.44 -11.73
N ALA A 195 13.06 10.29 -11.74
CA ALA A 195 14.33 10.12 -12.42
C ALA A 195 14.24 10.22 -13.98
N ASP A 196 13.05 10.08 -14.54
CA ASP A 196 12.79 10.18 -15.98
C ASP A 196 12.19 11.53 -16.40
N GLY A 197 12.01 12.44 -15.44
CA GLY A 197 11.45 13.76 -15.66
C GLY A 197 9.91 13.79 -15.65
N HIS A 198 9.25 12.72 -15.23
CA HIS A 198 7.81 12.66 -15.09
C HIS A 198 7.37 13.12 -13.69
N GLU A 199 6.12 13.51 -13.58
CA GLU A 199 5.52 13.94 -12.33
C GLU A 199 4.92 12.76 -11.57
N VAL A 200 5.35 12.56 -10.33
CA VAL A 200 4.78 11.61 -9.37
C VAL A 200 3.94 12.38 -8.35
N VAL A 201 2.71 11.94 -8.15
CA VAL A 201 1.77 12.54 -7.17
C VAL A 201 1.83 11.78 -5.86
N LEU A 202 2.14 12.47 -4.75
CA LEU A 202 2.17 11.89 -3.41
C LEU A 202 1.01 12.38 -2.57
N SER A 203 0.45 11.49 -1.73
CA SER A 203 -0.60 11.82 -0.76
C SER A 203 -0.50 10.95 0.47
N GLN A 204 -0.78 11.54 1.65
CA GLN A 204 -0.91 10.82 2.91
C GLN A 204 -2.05 11.44 3.74
N MET A 205 -2.91 10.61 4.37
CA MET A 205 -4.18 11.03 4.96
C MET A 205 -4.22 10.98 6.49
N GLY A 206 -3.07 11.02 7.16
CA GLY A 206 -2.98 10.99 8.62
C GLY A 206 -3.17 9.59 9.17
N LYS A 207 -4.00 9.44 10.21
CA LYS A 207 -4.20 8.18 10.93
C LYS A 207 -5.64 7.94 11.36
N SER A 208 -5.90 6.72 11.85
CA SER A 208 -7.13 6.32 12.55
C SER A 208 -8.40 6.44 11.70
N GLY A 209 -8.29 6.39 10.37
CA GLY A 209 -9.44 6.47 9.46
C GLY A 209 -10.23 7.80 9.54
N MET A 210 -9.62 8.85 10.11
CA MET A 210 -10.29 10.16 10.27
C MET A 210 -10.43 10.92 8.95
N ARG A 211 -9.66 10.55 7.93
CA ARG A 211 -9.64 11.20 6.62
C ARG A 211 -9.61 10.17 5.52
N VAL A 212 -10.18 10.55 4.38
CA VAL A 212 -10.09 9.81 3.12
C VAL A 212 -9.54 10.78 2.09
N GLY A 213 -8.45 10.41 1.43
CA GLY A 213 -7.91 11.13 0.28
C GLY A 213 -8.65 10.73 -0.98
N LYS A 214 -8.90 11.70 -1.86
CA LYS A 214 -9.46 11.44 -3.19
C LYS A 214 -8.51 12.01 -4.25
N ILE A 215 -7.96 11.12 -5.06
CA ILE A 215 -7.15 11.47 -6.24
C ILE A 215 -8.00 11.20 -7.46
N THR A 216 -8.12 12.19 -8.34
CA THR A 216 -8.83 12.05 -9.61
C THR A 216 -7.80 12.05 -10.74
N VAL A 217 -7.72 10.93 -11.45
CA VAL A 217 -6.87 10.78 -12.65
C VAL A 217 -7.75 10.94 -13.88
N ARG A 218 -7.27 11.73 -14.84
CA ARG A 218 -7.94 11.91 -16.12
C ARG A 218 -7.00 11.45 -17.23
N PHE A 219 -7.50 10.58 -18.06
CA PHE A 219 -6.81 10.14 -19.28
C PHE A 219 -7.31 10.95 -20.44
N ALA A 220 -6.40 11.42 -21.30
CA ALA A 220 -6.78 12.01 -22.59
C ALA A 220 -7.24 10.88 -23.53
N GLU A 221 -8.26 11.11 -24.30
CA GLU A 221 -8.57 10.26 -25.48
C GLU A 221 -7.55 10.62 -26.58
N ASP A 222 -6.83 9.64 -27.10
CA ASP A 222 -5.94 9.79 -28.27
C ASP A 222 -6.74 9.97 -29.56
#